data_24d46fc4b40a1e01e253648360de1c24
#
_entry.id   24d46fc4b40a1e01e253648360de1c24
#
_cell.length_a   1.000
_cell.length_b   1.000
_cell.length_c   1.000
_cell.angle_alpha   90.00
_cell.angle_beta   90.00
_cell.angle_gamma   90.00
#
_symmetry.space_group_name_H-M   'P 1'
#
loop_
_entity.id
_entity.type
_entity.pdbx_description
1 polymer ?
#
loop_
_entity_poly.entity_id
_entity_poly.type
_entity_poly.pdbx_seq_one_letter_code
_entity_poly.pdbx_strand_id
1 'polypeptide(L)'
;RYSQDDIREIDAYAASLGIEAIPCMQTLAHLTDVLQWDAYGDIREDRDTLLVGHEKTYAFIERMLIEAAAPFKTRRIHIGMDEAWLLGQGNYLKLHGQRKKFDIMSEHLNRVLAITGRLGLKPMIWSDMYFRAVSPTGDYYDESAEFKPEDLRTVPANVQFVYWDYYNEDPAFYDKMIKRHKQFGSDPIFAGGIWGWQGYGTSYGKTFVTTNAALEACKQNGIREVFATIWGDATTESNIYSHILGWQLFAEHAYARRLDEGKLQRRFKFCTGCDYNDFWDINGLNAIPGVDKNSPGNASRWLMWQDILLGLFDKNIE
;
A
#
# COMPACT_ATOMS: atom_id res chain seq x y z
N ARG A 1 17.88 -13.66 -0.48
CA ARG A 1 17.79 -12.83 0.75
C ARG A 1 18.97 -11.90 0.77
N TYR A 2 18.75 -10.65 1.14
CA TYR A 2 19.82 -9.66 1.33
C TYR A 2 20.36 -9.75 2.75
N SER A 3 21.68 -9.62 2.91
CA SER A 3 22.30 -9.39 4.22
C SER A 3 22.13 -7.91 4.65
N GLN A 4 22.41 -7.60 5.90
CA GLN A 4 22.42 -6.18 6.32
C GLN A 4 23.48 -5.37 5.59
N ASP A 5 24.60 -5.98 5.18
CA ASP A 5 25.65 -5.30 4.43
C ASP A 5 25.20 -4.99 3.00
N ASP A 6 24.51 -5.93 2.33
CA ASP A 6 23.89 -5.68 1.03
C ASP A 6 22.92 -4.49 1.08
N ILE A 7 22.09 -4.43 2.14
CA ILE A 7 21.13 -3.32 2.30
C ILE A 7 21.86 -2.00 2.58
N ARG A 8 22.94 -2.00 3.36
CA ARG A 8 23.78 -0.79 3.58
C ARG A 8 24.41 -0.29 2.28
N GLU A 9 24.84 -1.19 1.42
CA GLU A 9 25.37 -0.84 0.10
C GLU A 9 24.27 -0.22 -0.78
N ILE A 10 23.08 -0.82 -0.82
CA ILE A 10 21.91 -0.28 -1.54
C ILE A 10 21.54 1.11 -1.01
N ASP A 11 21.45 1.28 0.31
CA ASP A 11 21.13 2.57 0.94
C ASP A 11 22.18 3.64 0.62
N ALA A 12 23.46 3.26 0.66
CA ALA A 12 24.55 4.16 0.31
C ALA A 12 24.53 4.57 -1.16
N TYR A 13 24.22 3.62 -2.05
CA TYR A 13 24.09 3.90 -3.48
C TYR A 13 22.89 4.80 -3.76
N ALA A 14 21.72 4.51 -3.18
CA ALA A 14 20.53 5.36 -3.29
C ALA A 14 20.83 6.79 -2.82
N ALA A 15 21.48 6.93 -1.65
CA ALA A 15 21.86 8.23 -1.11
C ALA A 15 22.81 9.00 -2.04
N SER A 16 23.73 8.32 -2.76
CA SER A 16 24.63 8.96 -3.74
C SER A 16 23.87 9.58 -4.92
N LEU A 17 22.66 9.11 -5.17
CA LEU A 17 21.75 9.61 -6.21
C LEU A 17 20.72 10.62 -5.65
N GLY A 18 20.82 11.00 -4.36
CA GLY A 18 19.85 11.87 -3.69
C GLY A 18 18.53 11.18 -3.36
N ILE A 19 18.51 9.85 -3.29
CA ILE A 19 17.36 9.01 -2.97
C ILE A 19 17.46 8.54 -1.52
N GLU A 20 16.39 8.72 -0.75
CA GLU A 20 16.24 8.18 0.60
C GLU A 20 15.60 6.79 0.52
N ALA A 21 16.31 5.75 0.98
CA ALA A 21 15.74 4.42 1.12
C ALA A 21 15.04 4.30 2.48
N ILE A 22 13.78 3.88 2.49
CA ILE A 22 12.93 3.81 3.69
C ILE A 22 12.48 2.36 3.89
N PRO A 23 12.78 1.72 5.04
CA PRO A 23 12.30 0.37 5.31
C PRO A 23 10.78 0.34 5.52
N CYS A 24 10.17 -0.78 5.11
CA CYS A 24 8.78 -1.08 5.37
C CYS A 24 8.68 -2.44 6.06
N MET A 25 7.96 -2.49 7.19
CA MET A 25 7.72 -3.70 7.98
C MET A 25 6.26 -3.79 8.37
N GLN A 26 5.70 -4.98 8.30
CA GLN A 26 4.36 -5.24 8.81
C GLN A 26 4.40 -5.47 10.33
N THR A 27 3.61 -4.69 11.06
CA THR A 27 3.56 -4.77 12.53
C THR A 27 2.18 -5.16 13.08
N LEU A 28 1.24 -5.54 12.22
CA LEU A 28 -0.08 -6.02 12.65
C LEU A 28 -0.58 -7.19 11.80
N ALA A 29 -0.80 -7.03 10.50
CA ALA A 29 -1.29 -8.08 9.60
C ALA A 29 -0.25 -8.44 8.51
N HIS A 30 -0.63 -9.26 7.53
CA HIS A 30 0.25 -9.78 6.47
C HIS A 30 1.46 -10.56 7.00
N LEU A 31 1.26 -11.31 8.09
CA LEU A 31 2.30 -12.08 8.77
C LEU A 31 2.08 -13.60 8.71
N THR A 32 1.32 -14.08 7.73
CA THR A 32 0.99 -15.51 7.56
C THR A 32 2.25 -16.39 7.58
N ASP A 33 3.32 -15.98 6.88
CA ASP A 33 4.57 -16.75 6.79
C ASP A 33 5.28 -16.92 8.14
N VAL A 34 5.13 -15.95 9.02
CA VAL A 34 5.69 -16.01 10.40
C VAL A 34 4.73 -16.74 11.32
N LEU A 35 3.46 -16.36 11.27
CA LEU A 35 2.46 -16.84 12.22
C LEU A 35 2.01 -18.28 11.98
N GLN A 36 2.37 -18.92 10.87
CA GLN A 36 2.10 -20.34 10.63
C GLN A 36 2.84 -21.27 11.63
N TRP A 37 3.94 -20.80 12.21
CA TRP A 37 4.79 -21.63 13.10
C TRP A 37 4.28 -21.61 14.55
N ASP A 38 4.25 -22.76 15.20
CA ASP A 38 3.79 -22.92 16.59
C ASP A 38 4.55 -22.07 17.59
N ALA A 39 5.83 -21.77 17.32
CA ALA A 39 6.65 -20.89 18.14
C ALA A 39 6.04 -19.48 18.32
N TYR A 40 5.16 -19.05 17.43
CA TYR A 40 4.47 -17.76 17.47
C TYR A 40 3.00 -17.89 17.90
N GLY A 41 2.57 -19.05 18.38
CA GLY A 41 1.19 -19.30 18.80
C GLY A 41 0.64 -18.30 19.82
N ASP A 42 1.49 -17.88 20.78
CA ASP A 42 1.12 -16.93 21.84
C ASP A 42 0.82 -15.51 21.34
N ILE A 43 1.37 -15.13 20.19
CA ILE A 43 1.21 -13.78 19.61
C ILE A 43 0.26 -13.76 18.41
N ARG A 44 -0.45 -14.83 18.16
CA ARG A 44 -1.34 -15.00 17.02
C ARG A 44 -2.76 -14.59 17.38
N GLU A 45 -3.31 -13.57 16.73
CA GLU A 45 -4.73 -13.27 16.73
C GLU A 45 -5.49 -14.28 15.88
N ASP A 46 -5.07 -14.41 14.63
CA ASP A 46 -5.48 -15.39 13.65
C ASP A 46 -4.26 -15.82 12.80
N ARG A 47 -4.47 -16.46 11.66
CA ARG A 47 -3.37 -16.96 10.82
C ARG A 47 -2.47 -15.87 10.23
N ASP A 48 -2.93 -14.63 10.20
CA ASP A 48 -2.31 -13.50 9.49
C ASP A 48 -1.99 -12.31 10.40
N THR A 49 -2.70 -12.18 11.52
CA THR A 49 -2.72 -10.98 12.37
C THR A 49 -2.10 -11.25 13.74
N LEU A 50 -1.36 -10.28 14.27
CA LEU A 50 -0.79 -10.31 15.62
C LEU A 50 -1.86 -10.05 16.69
N LEU A 51 -1.72 -10.75 17.82
CA LEU A 51 -2.57 -10.58 19.01
C LEU A 51 -2.23 -9.28 19.72
N VAL A 52 -3.14 -8.32 19.70
CA VAL A 52 -3.01 -7.03 20.38
C VAL A 52 -3.08 -7.22 21.90
N GLY A 53 -2.30 -6.44 22.63
CA GLY A 53 -2.29 -6.43 24.10
C GLY A 53 -1.33 -7.44 24.76
N HIS A 54 -0.82 -8.42 24.01
CA HIS A 54 0.09 -9.42 24.55
C HIS A 54 1.56 -8.95 24.55
N GLU A 55 2.28 -9.05 25.67
CA GLU A 55 3.65 -8.50 25.78
C GLU A 55 4.65 -9.09 24.79
N LYS A 56 4.55 -10.40 24.52
CA LYS A 56 5.43 -11.05 23.52
C LYS A 56 5.23 -10.49 22.11
N THR A 57 4.03 -10.00 21.77
CA THR A 57 3.75 -9.32 20.49
C THR A 57 4.64 -8.09 20.34
N TYR A 58 4.72 -7.27 21.37
CA TYR A 58 5.51 -6.03 21.30
C TYR A 58 7.01 -6.29 21.42
N ALA A 59 7.42 -7.31 22.15
CA ALA A 59 8.82 -7.76 22.14
C ALA A 59 9.25 -8.27 20.76
N PHE A 60 8.36 -8.97 20.05
CA PHE A 60 8.58 -9.41 18.68
C PHE A 60 8.69 -8.21 17.71
N ILE A 61 7.72 -7.27 17.77
CA ILE A 61 7.72 -6.06 16.94
C ILE A 61 8.99 -5.23 17.19
N GLU A 62 9.39 -5.03 18.44
CA GLU A 62 10.60 -4.25 18.76
C GLU A 62 11.86 -4.84 18.12
N ARG A 63 12.03 -6.15 18.18
CA ARG A 63 13.14 -6.84 17.50
C ARG A 63 13.10 -6.66 16.00
N MET A 64 11.93 -6.83 15.37
CA MET A 64 11.77 -6.61 13.94
C MET A 64 12.15 -5.19 13.54
N LEU A 65 11.69 -4.18 14.28
CA LEU A 65 11.97 -2.78 13.97
C LEU A 65 13.44 -2.42 14.14
N ILE A 66 14.12 -2.97 15.17
CA ILE A 66 15.57 -2.80 15.38
C ILE A 66 16.33 -3.33 14.18
N GLU A 67 16.07 -4.57 13.78
CA GLU A 67 16.77 -5.22 12.67
C GLU A 67 16.46 -4.58 11.33
N ALA A 68 15.22 -4.20 11.09
CA ALA A 68 14.79 -3.55 9.85
C ALA A 68 15.39 -2.14 9.68
N ALA A 69 15.50 -1.37 10.76
CA ALA A 69 16.02 -0.01 10.70
C ALA A 69 17.55 0.06 10.70
N ALA A 70 18.23 -0.94 11.24
CA ALA A 70 19.68 -0.92 11.46
C ALA A 70 20.55 -0.66 10.22
N PRO A 71 20.23 -1.18 9.02
CA PRO A 71 21.04 -0.95 7.83
C PRO A 71 20.81 0.39 7.14
N PHE A 72 19.75 1.14 7.49
CA PHE A 72 19.35 2.37 6.82
C PHE A 72 19.83 3.64 7.55
N LYS A 73 20.15 4.67 6.80
CA LYS A 73 20.51 6.00 7.32
C LYS A 73 19.29 6.80 7.74
N THR A 74 18.15 6.57 7.11
CA THR A 74 16.91 7.26 7.43
C THR A 74 16.41 6.93 8.84
N ARG A 75 15.61 7.83 9.40
CA ARG A 75 14.80 7.57 10.59
C ARG A 75 13.34 7.30 10.26
N ARG A 76 12.95 7.44 9.01
CA ARG A 76 11.61 7.09 8.55
C ARG A 76 11.47 5.58 8.45
N ILE A 77 10.29 5.08 8.80
CA ILE A 77 9.95 3.67 8.65
C ILE A 77 8.45 3.53 8.39
N HIS A 78 8.07 2.70 7.43
CA HIS A 78 6.68 2.32 7.28
C HIS A 78 6.40 1.08 8.11
N ILE A 79 5.40 1.14 8.99
CA ILE A 79 5.08 0.07 9.96
C ILE A 79 3.85 -0.77 9.56
N GLY A 80 3.36 -0.60 8.34
CA GLY A 80 2.25 -1.39 7.78
C GLY A 80 0.91 -1.10 8.45
N MET A 81 0.33 -2.14 9.09
CA MET A 81 -0.94 -2.14 9.84
C MET A 81 -2.21 -2.11 8.98
N ASP A 82 -2.10 -2.38 7.69
CA ASP A 82 -3.21 -2.50 6.76
C ASP A 82 -3.91 -3.86 6.85
N GLU A 83 -5.14 -3.89 6.38
CA GLU A 83 -5.91 -5.10 6.08
C GLU A 83 -6.03 -6.15 7.21
N ALA A 84 -5.94 -5.75 8.45
CA ALA A 84 -6.20 -6.64 9.60
C ALA A 84 -7.70 -6.99 9.71
N TRP A 85 -8.18 -7.83 8.77
CA TRP A 85 -9.60 -8.11 8.53
C TRP A 85 -10.32 -8.64 9.75
N LEU A 86 -9.67 -9.57 10.48
CA LEU A 86 -10.24 -10.29 11.63
C LEU A 86 -9.78 -9.71 12.97
N LEU A 87 -9.20 -8.50 12.99
CA LEU A 87 -8.75 -7.84 14.22
C LEU A 87 -9.86 -7.83 15.27
N GLY A 88 -9.56 -8.39 16.44
CA GLY A 88 -10.47 -8.48 17.57
C GLY A 88 -11.56 -9.54 17.44
N GLN A 89 -11.48 -10.47 16.48
CA GLN A 89 -12.47 -11.53 16.25
C GLN A 89 -11.90 -12.94 16.48
N GLY A 90 -10.62 -13.06 16.67
CA GLY A 90 -9.91 -14.32 16.89
C GLY A 90 -9.59 -14.59 18.39
N ASN A 91 -8.31 -14.71 18.70
CA ASN A 91 -7.86 -14.96 20.06
C ASN A 91 -8.08 -13.76 20.99
N TYR A 92 -8.04 -12.54 20.48
CA TYR A 92 -8.40 -11.35 21.25
C TYR A 92 -9.82 -11.45 21.82
N LEU A 93 -10.81 -11.82 20.99
CA LEU A 93 -12.19 -11.99 21.42
C LEU A 93 -12.32 -13.03 22.54
N LYS A 94 -11.59 -14.14 22.44
CA LYS A 94 -11.59 -15.21 23.46
C LYS A 94 -11.03 -14.75 24.80
N LEU A 95 -10.00 -13.91 24.76
CA LEU A 95 -9.26 -13.49 25.96
C LEU A 95 -9.86 -12.24 26.62
N HIS A 96 -10.38 -11.31 25.83
CA HIS A 96 -10.75 -9.96 26.28
C HIS A 96 -12.24 -9.62 26.06
N GLY A 97 -12.99 -10.48 25.37
CA GLY A 97 -14.35 -10.19 24.96
C GLY A 97 -14.43 -9.21 23.76
N GLN A 98 -15.65 -8.84 23.42
CA GLN A 98 -15.91 -7.94 22.29
C GLN A 98 -15.50 -6.51 22.63
N ARG A 99 -14.77 -5.88 21.69
CA ARG A 99 -14.31 -4.49 21.78
C ARG A 99 -14.40 -3.83 20.40
N LYS A 100 -14.52 -2.49 20.36
CA LYS A 100 -14.51 -1.76 19.08
C LYS A 100 -13.17 -1.92 18.36
N LYS A 101 -13.19 -2.22 17.06
CA LYS A 101 -11.96 -2.35 16.25
C LYS A 101 -11.10 -1.08 16.31
N PHE A 102 -11.73 0.08 16.31
CA PHE A 102 -11.06 1.37 16.42
C PHE A 102 -10.20 1.48 17.70
N ASP A 103 -10.76 1.04 18.83
CA ASP A 103 -10.05 1.07 20.12
C ASP A 103 -8.89 0.09 20.16
N ILE A 104 -9.08 -1.11 19.58
CA ILE A 104 -8.02 -2.15 19.49
C ILE A 104 -6.89 -1.64 18.60
N MET A 105 -7.21 -1.05 17.45
CA MET A 105 -6.25 -0.46 16.53
C MET A 105 -5.46 0.68 17.18
N SER A 106 -6.15 1.58 17.88
CA SER A 106 -5.52 2.72 18.58
C SER A 106 -4.62 2.27 19.72
N GLU A 107 -5.03 1.25 20.49
CA GLU A 107 -4.19 0.64 21.53
C GLU A 107 -2.91 0.05 20.93
N HIS A 108 -3.05 -0.74 19.87
CA HIS A 108 -1.91 -1.37 19.21
C HIS A 108 -0.94 -0.31 18.67
N LEU A 109 -1.47 0.65 17.92
CA LEU A 109 -0.65 1.73 17.36
C LEU A 109 0.10 2.51 18.45
N ASN A 110 -0.56 2.90 19.53
CA ASN A 110 0.08 3.62 20.64
C ASN A 110 1.26 2.83 21.22
N ARG A 111 1.13 1.51 21.38
CA ARG A 111 2.21 0.66 21.87
C ARG A 111 3.38 0.57 20.89
N VAL A 112 3.10 0.44 19.58
CA VAL A 112 4.14 0.45 18.55
C VAL A 112 4.82 1.81 18.46
N LEU A 113 4.06 2.92 18.60
CA LEU A 113 4.63 4.27 18.64
C LEU A 113 5.54 4.51 19.85
N ALA A 114 5.25 3.90 21.00
CA ALA A 114 6.15 3.94 22.13
C ALA A 114 7.48 3.23 21.82
N ILE A 115 7.45 2.13 21.07
CA ILE A 115 8.66 1.44 20.60
C ILE A 115 9.43 2.31 19.61
N THR A 116 8.78 2.79 18.55
CA THR A 116 9.43 3.63 17.53
C THR A 116 10.00 4.92 18.13
N GLY A 117 9.32 5.50 19.12
CA GLY A 117 9.82 6.65 19.88
C GLY A 117 11.12 6.36 20.64
N ARG A 118 11.20 5.22 21.35
CA ARG A 118 12.46 4.80 22.02
C ARG A 118 13.60 4.55 21.03
N LEU A 119 13.27 4.05 19.83
CA LEU A 119 14.26 3.81 18.77
C LEU A 119 14.61 5.07 17.96
N GLY A 120 13.98 6.21 18.24
CA GLY A 120 14.17 7.46 17.50
C GLY A 120 13.70 7.40 16.05
N LEU A 121 12.73 6.52 15.74
CA LEU A 121 12.16 6.34 14.40
C LEU A 121 10.95 7.26 14.18
N LYS A 122 10.69 7.59 12.92
CA LYS A 122 9.55 8.38 12.46
C LYS A 122 8.61 7.46 11.66
N PRO A 123 7.58 6.92 12.29
CA PRO A 123 6.73 5.92 11.68
C PRO A 123 5.71 6.50 10.71
N MET A 124 5.39 5.72 9.66
CA MET A 124 4.27 5.88 8.75
C MET A 124 3.41 4.62 8.80
N ILE A 125 2.08 4.75 8.68
CA ILE A 125 1.16 3.60 8.61
C ILE A 125 0.15 3.77 7.47
N TRP A 126 -0.37 2.66 6.97
CA TRP A 126 -1.56 2.65 6.14
C TRP A 126 -2.78 3.06 6.96
N SER A 127 -3.66 3.86 6.37
CA SER A 127 -4.78 4.48 7.09
C SER A 127 -6.09 3.69 7.06
N ASP A 128 -6.18 2.68 6.18
CA ASP A 128 -7.42 1.96 5.86
C ASP A 128 -8.14 1.38 7.08
N MET A 129 -7.40 0.85 8.07
CA MET A 129 -8.01 0.24 9.25
C MET A 129 -8.83 1.22 10.10
N TYR A 130 -8.47 2.51 10.12
CA TYR A 130 -9.26 3.54 10.79
C TYR A 130 -10.58 3.80 10.06
N PHE A 131 -10.55 3.86 8.72
CA PHE A 131 -11.74 4.02 7.90
C PHE A 131 -12.66 2.81 8.00
N ARG A 132 -12.10 1.61 7.90
CA ARG A 132 -12.84 0.35 8.05
C ARG A 132 -13.51 0.22 9.41
N ALA A 133 -12.86 0.68 10.46
CA ALA A 133 -13.37 0.58 11.84
C ALA A 133 -14.62 1.44 12.09
N VAL A 134 -14.85 2.48 11.29
CA VAL A 134 -16.03 3.35 11.38
C VAL A 134 -17.00 3.16 10.22
N SER A 135 -16.64 2.40 9.18
CA SER A 135 -17.52 2.07 8.07
C SER A 135 -18.63 1.12 8.51
N PRO A 136 -19.91 1.39 8.16
CA PRO A 136 -21.01 0.48 8.40
C PRO A 136 -20.89 -0.85 7.65
N THR A 137 -20.22 -0.85 6.49
CA THR A 137 -20.00 -2.04 5.65
C THR A 137 -18.67 -2.75 5.94
N GLY A 138 -17.77 -2.08 6.66
CA GLY A 138 -16.40 -2.54 6.88
C GLY A 138 -15.48 -2.36 5.65
N ASP A 139 -15.94 -1.63 4.63
CA ASP A 139 -15.15 -1.32 3.45
C ASP A 139 -14.07 -0.28 3.76
N TYR A 140 -13.08 -0.18 2.88
CA TYR A 140 -11.97 0.77 3.03
C TYR A 140 -12.49 2.22 3.07
N TYR A 141 -12.44 2.97 2.08
CA TYR A 141 -12.79 4.37 2.03
C TYR A 141 -14.28 4.58 1.72
N ASP A 142 -15.13 4.05 2.60
CA ASP A 142 -16.58 4.21 2.53
C ASP A 142 -16.97 5.69 2.69
N GLU A 143 -17.67 6.22 1.68
CA GLU A 143 -18.12 7.60 1.69
C GLU A 143 -19.19 7.92 2.74
N SER A 144 -19.85 6.92 3.26
CA SER A 144 -20.85 7.06 4.32
C SER A 144 -20.24 7.02 5.74
N ALA A 145 -18.98 6.56 5.85
CA ALA A 145 -18.30 6.46 7.13
C ALA A 145 -18.00 7.85 7.70
N GLU A 146 -18.29 8.06 8.97
CA GLU A 146 -18.02 9.32 9.68
C GLU A 146 -17.22 9.06 10.95
N PHE A 147 -16.16 9.84 11.15
CA PHE A 147 -15.40 9.84 12.38
C PHE A 147 -16.13 10.69 13.43
N LYS A 148 -16.39 10.11 14.61
CA LYS A 148 -16.91 10.87 15.73
C LYS A 148 -15.79 11.67 16.40
N PRO A 149 -16.10 12.83 17.01
CA PRO A 149 -15.09 13.63 17.70
C PRO A 149 -14.34 12.87 18.81
N GLU A 150 -14.98 11.92 19.47
CA GLU A 150 -14.34 11.05 20.46
C GLU A 150 -13.32 10.11 19.83
N ASP A 151 -13.59 9.54 18.66
CA ASP A 151 -12.68 8.65 17.94
C ASP A 151 -11.45 9.46 17.48
N LEU A 152 -11.64 10.61 16.85
CA LEU A 152 -10.56 11.48 16.38
C LEU A 152 -9.58 11.89 17.49
N ARG A 153 -10.07 12.09 18.73
CA ARG A 153 -9.21 12.41 19.88
C ARG A 153 -8.28 11.29 20.30
N THR A 154 -8.58 10.05 19.91
CA THR A 154 -7.75 8.87 20.23
C THR A 154 -6.75 8.52 19.14
N VAL A 155 -6.84 9.17 17.97
CA VAL A 155 -5.87 9.00 16.88
C VAL A 155 -4.53 9.59 17.30
N PRO A 156 -3.43 8.83 17.29
CA PRO A 156 -2.12 9.34 17.66
C PRO A 156 -1.60 10.40 16.69
N ALA A 157 -0.99 11.47 17.23
CA ALA A 157 -0.48 12.59 16.43
C ALA A 157 0.97 12.40 15.94
N ASN A 158 1.71 11.43 16.50
CA ASN A 158 3.14 11.21 16.23
C ASN A 158 3.39 10.11 15.18
N VAL A 159 2.49 9.98 14.24
CA VAL A 159 2.56 9.05 13.11
C VAL A 159 2.10 9.75 11.84
N GLN A 160 2.73 9.41 10.71
CA GLN A 160 2.31 9.88 9.39
C GLN A 160 1.33 8.86 8.78
N PHE A 161 0.12 9.30 8.46
CA PHE A 161 -0.85 8.45 7.77
C PHE A 161 -0.59 8.42 6.28
N VAL A 162 -0.69 7.22 5.69
CA VAL A 162 -0.58 6.97 4.26
C VAL A 162 -1.94 6.52 3.73
N TYR A 163 -2.55 7.35 2.91
CA TYR A 163 -3.77 7.06 2.19
C TYR A 163 -3.43 6.32 0.89
N TRP A 164 -3.79 5.05 0.78
CA TRP A 164 -3.62 4.28 -0.45
C TRP A 164 -4.95 4.09 -1.17
N ASP A 165 -4.97 4.35 -2.47
CA ASP A 165 -6.11 4.07 -3.33
C ASP A 165 -5.65 3.93 -4.78
N TYR A 166 -6.07 2.85 -5.42
CA TYR A 166 -5.69 2.50 -6.79
C TYR A 166 -6.91 2.27 -7.68
N TYR A 167 -8.12 2.40 -7.14
CA TYR A 167 -9.35 1.87 -7.74
C TYR A 167 -10.23 2.95 -8.34
N ASN A 168 -10.28 4.10 -7.71
CA ASN A 168 -11.17 5.19 -8.08
C ASN A 168 -10.65 5.97 -9.29
N GLU A 169 -11.58 6.48 -10.10
CA GLU A 169 -11.29 7.23 -11.33
C GLU A 169 -11.85 8.66 -11.26
N ASP A 170 -12.55 9.00 -10.16
CA ASP A 170 -13.15 10.30 -9.94
C ASP A 170 -12.28 11.17 -8.99
N PRO A 171 -11.77 12.33 -9.47
CA PRO A 171 -11.02 13.25 -8.61
C PRO A 171 -11.82 13.76 -7.40
N ALA A 172 -13.15 13.83 -7.50
CA ALA A 172 -13.99 14.29 -6.39
C ALA A 172 -14.00 13.28 -5.22
N PHE A 173 -13.92 11.99 -5.52
CA PHE A 173 -13.77 10.96 -4.49
C PHE A 173 -12.46 11.14 -3.73
N TYR A 174 -11.34 11.29 -4.44
CA TYR A 174 -10.02 11.51 -3.83
C TYR A 174 -9.99 12.80 -3.00
N ASP A 175 -10.56 13.89 -3.50
CA ASP A 175 -10.68 15.15 -2.76
C ASP A 175 -11.40 14.96 -1.42
N LYS A 176 -12.53 14.25 -1.42
CA LYS A 176 -13.30 13.94 -0.23
C LYS A 176 -12.49 13.09 0.76
N MET A 177 -11.81 12.05 0.29
CA MET A 177 -11.01 11.17 1.15
C MET A 177 -9.78 11.88 1.71
N ILE A 178 -9.08 12.69 0.94
CA ILE A 178 -7.95 13.51 1.44
C ILE A 178 -8.42 14.44 2.56
N LYS A 179 -9.56 15.12 2.38
CA LYS A 179 -10.13 16.00 3.42
C LYS A 179 -10.48 15.24 4.71
N ARG A 180 -10.94 13.98 4.58
CA ARG A 180 -11.19 13.13 5.74
C ARG A 180 -9.91 12.73 6.46
N HIS A 181 -8.84 12.38 5.73
CA HIS A 181 -7.54 12.08 6.32
C HIS A 181 -6.97 13.29 7.09
N LYS A 182 -7.18 14.51 6.60
CA LYS A 182 -6.73 15.72 7.30
C LYS A 182 -7.37 15.90 8.69
N GLN A 183 -8.50 15.24 8.97
CA GLN A 183 -9.10 15.23 10.30
C GLN A 183 -8.22 14.52 11.35
N PHE A 184 -7.24 13.71 10.93
CA PHE A 184 -6.25 13.10 11.82
C PHE A 184 -5.16 14.08 12.28
N GLY A 185 -5.24 15.36 11.88
CA GLY A 185 -4.39 16.44 12.37
C GLY A 185 -3.14 16.72 11.52
N SER A 186 -2.93 15.98 10.43
CA SER A 186 -1.84 16.23 9.47
C SER A 186 -2.28 15.93 8.04
N ASP A 187 -1.52 16.44 7.06
CA ASP A 187 -1.70 16.06 5.68
C ASP A 187 -1.30 14.58 5.49
N PRO A 188 -2.08 13.75 4.81
CA PRO A 188 -1.66 12.39 4.50
C PRO A 188 -0.56 12.37 3.44
N ILE A 189 0.25 11.31 3.44
CA ILE A 189 0.96 10.87 2.24
C ILE A 189 -0.07 10.15 1.35
N PHE A 190 -0.08 10.41 0.06
CA PHE A 190 -0.91 9.65 -0.86
C PHE A 190 -0.11 8.53 -1.51
N ALA A 191 -0.67 7.32 -1.56
CA ALA A 191 -0.10 6.18 -2.25
C ALA A 191 -1.01 5.74 -3.41
N GLY A 192 -0.59 6.04 -4.63
CA GLY A 192 -1.23 5.56 -5.85
C GLY A 192 -0.53 4.30 -6.37
N GLY A 193 -1.14 3.63 -7.34
CA GLY A 193 -0.66 2.34 -7.84
C GLY A 193 -0.28 2.35 -9.32
N ILE A 194 0.83 1.69 -9.62
CA ILE A 194 1.18 1.28 -10.98
C ILE A 194 0.74 -0.17 -11.14
N TRP A 195 -0.36 -0.39 -11.85
CA TRP A 195 -1.10 -1.65 -11.88
C TRP A 195 -0.34 -2.79 -12.56
N GLY A 196 0.60 -3.43 -11.84
CA GLY A 196 1.38 -4.58 -12.29
C GLY A 196 1.05 -5.90 -11.60
N TRP A 197 0.19 -5.87 -10.57
CA TRP A 197 -0.05 -7.01 -9.67
C TRP A 197 -1.22 -7.92 -10.06
N GLN A 198 -1.93 -7.64 -11.15
CA GLN A 198 -3.08 -8.44 -11.56
C GLN A 198 -3.00 -8.99 -12.99
N GLY A 199 -1.84 -8.93 -13.63
CA GLY A 199 -1.70 -9.39 -15.01
C GLY A 199 -0.27 -9.72 -15.39
N TYR A 200 -0.06 -10.14 -16.64
CA TYR A 200 1.27 -10.43 -17.18
C TYR A 200 2.10 -9.20 -17.48
N GLY A 201 1.49 -8.05 -17.54
CA GLY A 201 2.13 -6.77 -17.75
C GLY A 201 1.38 -5.66 -17.02
N THR A 202 1.93 -4.46 -17.08
CA THR A 202 1.32 -3.29 -16.45
C THR A 202 0.02 -2.91 -17.16
N SER A 203 -1.07 -2.78 -16.39
CA SER A 203 -2.34 -2.22 -16.88
C SER A 203 -2.24 -0.69 -16.92
N TYR A 204 -1.71 -0.15 -18.01
CA TYR A 204 -1.51 1.29 -18.15
C TYR A 204 -2.82 2.05 -18.28
N GLY A 205 -3.86 1.48 -18.87
CA GLY A 205 -5.19 2.10 -18.90
C GLY A 205 -5.68 2.41 -17.49
N LYS A 206 -5.63 1.44 -16.58
CA LYS A 206 -6.03 1.64 -15.18
C LYS A 206 -5.06 2.55 -14.43
N THR A 207 -3.76 2.37 -14.61
CA THR A 207 -2.72 3.20 -13.98
C THR A 207 -2.93 4.68 -14.31
N PHE A 208 -3.13 5.02 -15.57
CA PHE A 208 -3.24 6.41 -16.00
C PHE A 208 -4.51 7.07 -15.48
N VAL A 209 -5.66 6.42 -15.59
CA VAL A 209 -6.93 7.02 -15.18
C VAL A 209 -6.98 7.24 -13.67
N THR A 210 -6.58 6.26 -12.86
CA THR A 210 -6.58 6.39 -11.40
C THR A 210 -5.51 7.37 -10.91
N THR A 211 -4.29 7.32 -11.48
CA THR A 211 -3.20 8.22 -11.10
C THR A 211 -3.52 9.67 -11.45
N ASN A 212 -4.06 9.93 -12.65
CA ASN A 212 -4.43 11.29 -13.05
C ASN A 212 -5.48 11.87 -12.11
N ALA A 213 -6.55 11.11 -11.82
CA ALA A 213 -7.61 11.53 -10.90
C ALA A 213 -7.07 11.85 -9.50
N ALA A 214 -6.28 10.92 -8.94
CA ALA A 214 -5.74 11.04 -7.60
C ALA A 214 -4.75 12.20 -7.46
N LEU A 215 -3.76 12.29 -8.38
CA LEU A 215 -2.71 13.31 -8.27
C LEU A 215 -3.23 14.73 -8.62
N GLU A 216 -4.31 14.85 -9.39
CA GLU A 216 -5.01 16.11 -9.52
C GLU A 216 -5.63 16.55 -8.19
N ALA A 217 -6.35 15.65 -7.52
CA ALA A 217 -6.91 15.93 -6.18
C ALA A 217 -5.82 16.22 -5.15
N CYS A 218 -4.69 15.50 -5.18
CA CYS A 218 -3.54 15.77 -4.33
C CYS A 218 -3.01 17.21 -4.50
N LYS A 219 -2.84 17.68 -5.74
CA LYS A 219 -2.40 19.06 -6.03
C LYS A 219 -3.39 20.10 -5.50
N GLN A 220 -4.68 19.87 -5.70
CA GLN A 220 -5.75 20.78 -5.23
C GLN A 220 -5.77 20.88 -3.71
N ASN A 221 -5.42 19.80 -3.01
CA ASN A 221 -5.40 19.72 -1.56
C ASN A 221 -4.03 20.03 -0.94
N GLY A 222 -3.01 20.38 -1.73
CA GLY A 222 -1.67 20.72 -1.26
C GLY A 222 -0.86 19.54 -0.72
N ILE A 223 -1.22 18.30 -1.08
CA ILE A 223 -0.46 17.11 -0.70
C ILE A 223 0.94 17.19 -1.34
N ARG A 224 1.97 17.02 -0.53
CA ARG A 224 3.38 17.21 -0.92
C ARG A 224 4.14 15.94 -1.13
N GLU A 225 3.67 14.84 -0.57
CA GLU A 225 4.35 13.56 -0.61
C GLU A 225 3.43 12.49 -1.19
N VAL A 226 3.92 11.76 -2.19
CA VAL A 226 3.18 10.70 -2.86
C VAL A 226 4.06 9.47 -3.04
N PHE A 227 3.48 8.28 -2.93
CA PHE A 227 4.10 7.01 -3.26
C PHE A 227 3.51 6.46 -4.56
N ALA A 228 4.35 5.88 -5.39
CA ALA A 228 3.95 5.03 -6.51
C ALA A 228 4.16 3.58 -6.08
N THR A 229 3.10 2.87 -5.72
CA THR A 229 3.19 1.48 -5.30
C THR A 229 3.24 0.54 -6.50
N ILE A 230 4.01 -0.54 -6.37
CA ILE A 230 4.09 -1.64 -7.32
C ILE A 230 4.00 -2.92 -6.50
N TRP A 231 2.78 -3.42 -6.35
CA TRP A 231 2.55 -4.66 -5.61
C TRP A 231 2.85 -5.89 -6.48
N GLY A 232 3.24 -6.97 -5.84
CA GLY A 232 3.49 -8.26 -6.48
C GLY A 232 2.58 -9.38 -5.96
N ASP A 233 1.36 -9.05 -5.53
CA ASP A 233 0.48 -9.95 -4.77
C ASP A 233 0.08 -11.20 -5.52
N ALA A 234 -0.50 -11.01 -6.69
CA ALA A 234 -1.15 -12.09 -7.42
C ALA A 234 -0.35 -12.55 -8.64
N THR A 235 0.68 -11.80 -9.03
CA THR A 235 1.52 -12.15 -10.18
C THR A 235 2.97 -11.74 -9.94
N THR A 236 3.86 -12.70 -10.06
CA THR A 236 5.31 -12.46 -10.12
C THR A 236 5.83 -12.49 -11.56
N GLU A 237 4.94 -12.70 -12.53
CA GLU A 237 5.28 -12.79 -13.95
C GLU A 237 5.54 -11.45 -14.60
N SER A 238 4.94 -10.38 -14.05
CA SER A 238 5.16 -9.04 -14.59
C SER A 238 6.59 -8.58 -14.33
N ASN A 239 7.29 -8.23 -15.40
CA ASN A 239 8.64 -7.70 -15.28
C ASN A 239 8.61 -6.32 -14.63
N ILE A 240 9.41 -6.10 -13.58
CA ILE A 240 9.47 -4.83 -12.85
C ILE A 240 9.79 -3.64 -13.76
N TYR A 241 10.58 -3.82 -14.80
CA TYR A 241 10.88 -2.76 -15.76
C TYR A 241 9.68 -2.40 -16.65
N SER A 242 8.65 -3.25 -16.75
CA SER A 242 7.41 -2.88 -17.42
C SER A 242 6.64 -1.77 -16.73
N HIS A 243 7.02 -1.36 -15.52
CA HIS A 243 6.36 -0.31 -14.75
C HIS A 243 6.98 1.10 -14.95
N ILE A 244 8.07 1.21 -15.70
CA ILE A 244 8.85 2.46 -15.83
C ILE A 244 8.00 3.62 -16.38
N LEU A 245 7.08 3.37 -17.30
CA LEU A 245 6.18 4.41 -17.82
C LEU A 245 5.23 4.93 -16.73
N GLY A 246 4.81 4.08 -15.81
CA GLY A 246 4.03 4.50 -14.64
C GLY A 246 4.84 5.42 -13.71
N TRP A 247 6.12 5.12 -13.47
CA TRP A 247 7.00 6.02 -12.71
C TRP A 247 7.19 7.37 -13.40
N GLN A 248 7.33 7.38 -14.74
CA GLN A 248 7.40 8.62 -15.48
C GLN A 248 6.12 9.45 -15.34
N LEU A 249 4.94 8.81 -15.32
CA LEU A 249 3.65 9.48 -15.09
C LEU A 249 3.63 10.18 -13.72
N PHE A 250 4.01 9.48 -12.66
CA PHE A 250 4.11 10.07 -11.31
C PHE A 250 5.10 11.25 -11.28
N ALA A 251 6.26 11.10 -11.92
CA ALA A 251 7.26 12.16 -12.01
C ALA A 251 6.72 13.40 -12.77
N GLU A 252 6.01 13.21 -13.88
CA GLU A 252 5.39 14.34 -14.60
C GLU A 252 4.38 15.08 -13.72
N HIS A 253 3.57 14.37 -12.96
CA HIS A 253 2.65 14.98 -12.00
C HIS A 253 3.38 15.74 -10.88
N ALA A 254 4.52 15.25 -10.42
CA ALA A 254 5.31 15.91 -9.37
C ALA A 254 5.90 17.25 -9.83
N TYR A 255 6.29 17.35 -11.11
CA TYR A 255 6.97 18.54 -11.65
C TYR A 255 6.09 19.42 -12.54
N ALA A 256 4.87 19.02 -12.88
CA ALA A 256 3.97 19.77 -13.72
C ALA A 256 2.63 20.06 -13.03
N ARG A 257 2.14 21.29 -13.19
CA ARG A 257 0.82 21.67 -12.69
C ARG A 257 -0.30 20.89 -13.41
N ARG A 258 -0.13 20.66 -14.71
CA ARG A 258 -1.03 19.86 -15.55
C ARG A 258 -0.21 18.87 -16.34
N LEU A 259 -0.73 17.67 -16.52
CA LEU A 259 -0.13 16.67 -17.38
C LEU A 259 -0.20 17.13 -18.83
N ASP A 260 0.93 17.01 -19.54
CA ASP A 260 1.05 17.14 -20.99
C ASP A 260 1.58 15.80 -21.52
N GLU A 261 0.73 15.06 -22.19
CA GLU A 261 1.06 13.71 -22.66
C GLU A 261 2.19 13.73 -23.69
N GLY A 262 2.21 14.71 -24.59
CA GLY A 262 3.30 14.84 -25.56
C GLY A 262 4.66 15.13 -24.89
N LYS A 263 4.65 15.86 -23.77
CA LYS A 263 5.85 16.08 -22.95
C LYS A 263 6.26 14.81 -22.22
N LEU A 264 5.30 14.08 -21.65
CA LEU A 264 5.54 12.80 -21.02
C LEU A 264 6.22 11.81 -21.98
N GLN A 265 5.68 11.67 -23.21
CA GLN A 265 6.25 10.80 -24.24
C GLN A 265 7.70 11.17 -24.59
N ARG A 266 7.98 12.46 -24.83
CA ARG A 266 9.34 12.95 -25.13
C ARG A 266 10.31 12.71 -23.96
N ARG A 267 9.87 12.95 -22.72
CA ARG A 267 10.69 12.72 -21.53
C ARG A 267 10.92 11.25 -21.27
N PHE A 268 9.91 10.42 -21.46
CA PHE A 268 10.04 8.98 -21.37
C PHE A 268 11.14 8.47 -22.31
N LYS A 269 11.09 8.87 -23.58
CA LYS A 269 12.13 8.55 -24.57
C LYS A 269 13.52 9.05 -24.15
N PHE A 270 13.59 10.27 -23.64
CA PHE A 270 14.85 10.86 -23.20
C PHE A 270 15.44 10.14 -21.99
N CYS A 271 14.64 9.81 -20.98
CA CYS A 271 15.10 9.22 -19.73
C CYS A 271 15.43 7.73 -19.85
N THR A 272 14.71 7.00 -20.70
CA THR A 272 14.81 5.52 -20.78
C THR A 272 15.43 5.01 -22.07
N GLY A 273 15.46 5.82 -23.13
CA GLY A 273 15.81 5.38 -24.48
C GLY A 273 14.67 4.57 -25.18
N CYS A 274 13.60 4.24 -24.46
CA CYS A 274 12.50 3.43 -24.95
C CYS A 274 11.40 4.27 -25.63
N ASP A 275 10.56 3.62 -26.43
CA ASP A 275 9.39 4.27 -27.02
C ASP A 275 8.19 4.16 -26.07
N TYR A 276 7.42 5.23 -25.97
CA TYR A 276 6.21 5.27 -25.16
C TYR A 276 5.18 4.24 -25.64
N ASN A 277 5.00 4.08 -26.95
CA ASN A 277 3.98 3.21 -27.50
C ASN A 277 4.32 1.74 -27.24
N ASP A 278 5.60 1.34 -27.27
CA ASP A 278 6.02 -0.02 -26.97
C ASP A 278 5.61 -0.40 -25.51
N PHE A 279 5.72 0.56 -24.59
CA PHE A 279 5.27 0.34 -23.19
C PHE A 279 3.75 0.40 -23.06
N TRP A 280 3.10 1.31 -23.76
CA TRP A 280 1.64 1.39 -23.76
C TRP A 280 1.01 0.10 -24.30
N ASP A 281 1.61 -0.53 -25.30
CA ASP A 281 1.13 -1.76 -25.93
C ASP A 281 1.19 -2.98 -24.97
N ILE A 282 2.01 -2.92 -23.90
CA ILE A 282 1.98 -3.92 -22.80
C ILE A 282 0.57 -4.02 -22.20
N ASN A 283 -0.20 -2.94 -22.21
CA ASN A 283 -1.58 -2.94 -21.78
C ASN A 283 -2.45 -3.96 -22.55
N GLY A 284 -2.08 -4.27 -23.78
CA GLY A 284 -2.74 -5.29 -24.61
C GLY A 284 -2.69 -6.70 -24.03
N LEU A 285 -1.73 -7.00 -23.17
CA LEU A 285 -1.66 -8.29 -22.45
C LEU A 285 -2.80 -8.45 -21.44
N ASN A 286 -3.37 -7.34 -20.98
CA ASN A 286 -4.46 -7.31 -20.01
C ASN A 286 -5.80 -6.89 -20.64
N ALA A 287 -5.78 -6.31 -21.83
CA ALA A 287 -6.97 -5.84 -22.52
C ALA A 287 -7.50 -6.90 -23.49
N ILE A 288 -8.80 -7.14 -23.44
CA ILE A 288 -9.48 -8.08 -24.34
C ILE A 288 -10.50 -7.30 -25.13
N PRO A 289 -10.70 -7.60 -26.43
CA PRO A 289 -11.74 -6.98 -27.21
C PRO A 289 -13.11 -7.09 -26.54
N GLY A 290 -13.80 -5.97 -26.36
CA GLY A 290 -15.11 -5.91 -25.69
C GLY A 290 -15.08 -5.84 -24.15
N VAL A 291 -13.91 -5.90 -23.53
CA VAL A 291 -13.74 -5.68 -22.08
C VAL A 291 -13.22 -4.27 -21.85
N ASP A 292 -13.67 -3.62 -20.77
CA ASP A 292 -13.19 -2.30 -20.37
C ASP A 292 -11.66 -2.32 -20.22
N LYS A 293 -10.99 -1.41 -20.92
CA LYS A 293 -9.53 -1.25 -20.89
C LYS A 293 -8.98 -0.92 -19.50
N ASN A 294 -9.81 -0.34 -18.66
CA ASN A 294 -9.43 0.04 -17.30
C ASN A 294 -9.69 -1.07 -16.28
N SER A 295 -10.32 -2.17 -16.71
CA SER A 295 -10.52 -3.32 -15.83
C SER A 295 -9.17 -3.97 -15.51
N PRO A 296 -8.84 -4.18 -14.23
CA PRO A 296 -7.67 -4.95 -13.83
C PRO A 296 -7.88 -6.45 -14.06
N GLY A 297 -9.11 -6.88 -14.34
CA GLY A 297 -9.43 -8.26 -14.67
C GLY A 297 -8.74 -8.67 -15.96
N ASN A 298 -8.07 -9.81 -15.93
CA ASN A 298 -7.27 -10.28 -17.03
C ASN A 298 -7.73 -11.67 -17.49
N ALA A 299 -8.50 -11.73 -18.57
CA ALA A 299 -8.97 -13.02 -19.10
C ALA A 299 -7.82 -13.84 -19.75
N SER A 300 -6.75 -13.19 -20.23
CA SER A 300 -5.55 -13.90 -20.70
C SER A 300 -4.94 -14.75 -19.58
N ARG A 301 -5.00 -14.24 -18.34
CA ARG A 301 -4.53 -14.94 -17.16
C ARG A 301 -5.31 -16.22 -16.91
N TRP A 302 -6.61 -16.21 -17.08
CA TRP A 302 -7.44 -17.41 -16.92
C TRP A 302 -7.07 -18.49 -17.92
N LEU A 303 -6.82 -18.11 -19.18
CA LEU A 303 -6.37 -19.06 -20.21
C LEU A 303 -4.97 -19.60 -19.94
N MET A 304 -4.04 -18.73 -19.55
CA MET A 304 -2.63 -19.10 -19.36
C MET A 304 -2.38 -19.90 -18.07
N TRP A 305 -3.18 -19.67 -17.04
CA TRP A 305 -3.05 -20.35 -15.75
C TRP A 305 -4.06 -21.48 -15.55
N GLN A 306 -4.93 -21.70 -16.53
CA GLN A 306 -5.87 -22.80 -16.45
C GLN A 306 -5.11 -24.12 -16.52
N ASP A 307 -5.35 -24.98 -15.55
CA ASP A 307 -4.93 -26.38 -15.64
C ASP A 307 -5.75 -27.09 -16.71
N ILE A 308 -5.07 -27.67 -17.71
CA ILE A 308 -5.68 -28.32 -18.87
C ILE A 308 -6.57 -29.52 -18.45
N LEU A 309 -6.21 -30.17 -17.34
CA LEU A 309 -6.91 -31.37 -16.87
C LEU A 309 -8.04 -31.04 -15.87
N LEU A 310 -7.89 -29.97 -15.08
CA LEU A 310 -8.82 -29.61 -14.02
C LEU A 310 -9.83 -28.54 -14.44
N GLY A 311 -9.58 -27.79 -15.51
CA GLY A 311 -10.49 -26.75 -16.00
C GLY A 311 -10.80 -25.68 -14.95
N LEU A 312 -9.81 -25.20 -14.20
CA LEU A 312 -10.01 -24.35 -13.03
C LEU A 312 -10.76 -23.04 -13.31
N PHE A 313 -10.66 -22.54 -14.53
CA PHE A 313 -11.26 -21.26 -14.93
C PHE A 313 -12.32 -21.41 -16.04
N ASP A 314 -12.80 -22.61 -16.32
CA ASP A 314 -13.79 -22.87 -17.38
C ASP A 314 -15.01 -21.96 -17.28
N LYS A 315 -15.50 -21.75 -16.05
CA LYS A 315 -16.67 -20.89 -15.79
C LYS A 315 -16.44 -19.41 -16.06
N ASN A 316 -15.18 -19.00 -16.28
CA ASN A 316 -14.80 -17.61 -16.53
C ASN A 316 -14.52 -17.34 -18.02
N ILE A 317 -14.66 -18.37 -18.87
CA ILE A 317 -14.30 -18.35 -20.30
C ILE A 317 -15.53 -18.42 -21.21
N GLU A 318 -16.70 -18.57 -20.66
CA GLU A 318 -17.98 -18.63 -21.44
C GLU A 318 -18.31 -17.29 -22.11
#